data_79b3affcfa69934593781ee1e4ccf54f
#
_entry.id   79b3affcfa69934593781ee1e4ccf54f
#
_cell.length_a   1.000
_cell.length_b   1.000
_cell.length_c   1.000
_cell.angle_alpha   90.00
_cell.angle_beta   90.00
_cell.angle_gamma   90.00
#
_symmetry.space_group_name_H-M   'P 1'
#
loop_
_entity.id
_entity.type
_entity.pdbx_description
1 polymer ?
#
loop_
_entity_poly.entity_id
_entity_poly.type
_entity_poly.pdbx_seq_one_letter_code
_entity_poly.pdbx_strand_id
1 'polypeptide(L)'
;MIKKVLTAGTAMTAALLLASCATGGGSSADSDGAEASGGAGKEICYITAAESHAYATPANEAFQAAADEAGAKVTMLSQDFDVQTGTEQLTTCIGRNPDGIVLWPLDPQAYIPGLIQAQTAGIPVVLINSPMDDEALELVASFTGPDVYEEGVLSADAMDEALGGTGGVVIIAGQAGNGTSIGRTDGFTEQLEEIGSGIEVLQTVNADFDQQKALVASRDLITRFGDDIDGVYANDDTMARGFIDAWAEAGKDPAAIPPIVGINGQKDAFESIRAGQFFATIVQSPVEDGKLALETIVRAADGETVEARIPIPLTVVTAENVEDVEPAF
;
A
#
# COMPACT_ATOMS: atom_id res chain seq x y z
N MET A 1 -61.96 4.03 37.53
CA MET A 1 -62.80 2.88 37.84
C MET A 1 -61.92 1.65 37.72
N ILE A 2 -61.34 1.11 38.87
CA ILE A 2 -61.90 0.02 39.63
C ILE A 2 -61.94 -1.27 38.78
N LYS A 3 -61.27 -2.37 39.06
CA LYS A 3 -60.77 -3.19 40.21
C LYS A 3 -59.88 -4.29 39.65
N LYS A 4 -58.73 -4.65 40.17
CA LYS A 4 -58.41 -5.68 41.19
C LYS A 4 -59.15 -7.03 41.04
N VAL A 5 -58.31 -8.09 41.09
CA VAL A 5 -58.34 -9.32 41.91
C VAL A 5 -57.35 -10.33 41.30
N LEU A 6 -56.23 -10.70 41.82
CA LEU A 6 -55.70 -11.59 42.90
C LEU A 6 -56.31 -13.00 42.93
N THR A 7 -55.43 -14.00 42.82
CA THR A 7 -55.25 -15.25 43.60
C THR A 7 -54.24 -16.13 42.90
N ALA A 8 -53.08 -16.49 43.39
CA ALA A 8 -52.62 -17.31 44.53
C ALA A 8 -52.94 -18.84 44.34
N GLY A 9 -51.92 -19.64 44.35
CA GLY A 9 -51.97 -21.09 44.38
C GLY A 9 -50.60 -21.75 44.40
N THR A 10 -50.19 -22.12 45.56
CA THR A 10 -48.97 -22.79 46.07
C THR A 10 -48.95 -24.28 45.81
N ALA A 11 -47.77 -24.91 45.70
CA ALA A 11 -47.26 -26.16 46.32
C ALA A 11 -46.07 -26.65 45.51
N MET A 12 -44.82 -26.67 45.94
CA MET A 12 -44.10 -27.39 47.00
C MET A 12 -44.01 -28.92 46.78
N THR A 13 -42.78 -29.39 46.54
CA THR A 13 -42.10 -30.58 47.08
C THR A 13 -40.77 -30.74 46.33
N ALA A 14 -39.64 -30.49 46.92
CA ALA A 14 -38.75 -31.22 47.82
C ALA A 14 -37.93 -32.34 47.17
N ALA A 15 -36.66 -32.04 47.05
CA ALA A 15 -35.43 -32.68 47.55
C ALA A 15 -34.97 -33.97 46.88
N LEU A 16 -33.68 -34.00 46.47
CA LEU A 16 -32.63 -34.72 47.20
C LEU A 16 -31.24 -34.47 46.57
N LEU A 17 -30.31 -34.20 47.45
CA LEU A 17 -28.87 -34.00 47.31
C LEU A 17 -28.16 -35.24 46.80
N LEU A 18 -27.11 -35.02 46.01
CA LEU A 18 -25.84 -35.76 46.20
C LEU A 18 -24.68 -34.88 45.75
N ALA A 19 -23.84 -34.57 46.73
CA ALA A 19 -22.59 -33.85 46.58
C ALA A 19 -21.50 -34.79 46.05
N SER A 20 -20.67 -34.27 45.17
CA SER A 20 -19.30 -34.77 44.99
C SER A 20 -18.36 -33.61 44.78
N CYS A 21 -17.53 -33.38 45.77
CA CYS A 21 -16.36 -32.51 45.71
C CYS A 21 -15.30 -33.05 44.79
N ALA A 22 -14.76 -32.24 43.90
CA ALA A 22 -13.36 -32.36 43.53
C ALA A 22 -12.85 -30.95 43.21
N THR A 23 -11.80 -30.66 43.88
CA THR A 23 -10.95 -29.50 43.98
C THR A 23 -10.28 -29.12 42.67
N GLY A 24 -10.10 -27.80 42.45
CA GLY A 24 -8.83 -27.33 41.88
C GLY A 24 -8.92 -26.46 40.67
N GLY A 25 -8.76 -25.20 40.83
CA GLY A 25 -7.74 -24.42 40.14
C GLY A 25 -8.09 -23.71 38.84
N GLY A 26 -8.00 -22.41 38.87
CA GLY A 26 -7.47 -21.63 37.77
C GLY A 26 -8.51 -21.06 36.79
N SER A 27 -9.05 -19.91 37.09
CA SER A 27 -9.55 -18.95 36.08
C SER A 27 -8.38 -18.55 35.21
N SER A 28 -8.29 -19.14 34.03
CA SER A 28 -7.55 -18.58 32.92
C SER A 28 -8.54 -17.71 32.17
N ALA A 29 -8.27 -16.43 32.10
CA ALA A 29 -8.90 -15.54 31.14
C ALA A 29 -8.54 -16.07 29.74
N ASP A 30 -9.52 -16.58 29.04
CA ASP A 30 -9.40 -16.81 27.62
C ASP A 30 -9.19 -15.44 26.96
N SER A 31 -7.95 -15.15 26.60
CA SER A 31 -7.64 -14.21 25.54
C SER A 31 -8.20 -14.84 24.28
N ASP A 32 -9.22 -14.22 23.70
CA ASP A 32 -9.63 -14.47 22.33
C ASP A 32 -8.39 -14.30 21.44
N GLY A 33 -7.69 -15.38 21.20
CA GLY A 33 -6.80 -15.50 20.08
C GLY A 33 -7.68 -15.51 18.84
N ALA A 34 -7.50 -14.54 17.96
CA ALA A 34 -8.05 -14.58 16.63
C ALA A 34 -7.72 -15.97 16.04
N GLU A 35 -8.74 -16.78 15.82
CA GLU A 35 -8.57 -18.03 15.09
C GLU A 35 -7.94 -17.68 13.74
N ALA A 36 -6.80 -18.26 13.46
CA ALA A 36 -6.16 -18.16 12.16
C ALA A 36 -7.16 -18.64 11.12
N SER A 37 -7.68 -17.70 10.34
CA SER A 37 -8.75 -17.91 9.38
C SER A 37 -8.29 -18.85 8.27
N GLY A 38 -9.14 -19.74 7.95
CA GLY A 38 -9.44 -20.65 6.85
C GLY A 38 -8.56 -20.77 5.60
N GLY A 39 -7.30 -20.37 5.61
CA GLY A 39 -6.38 -20.51 4.46
C GLY A 39 -5.89 -21.93 4.18
N ALA A 40 -6.13 -22.88 5.11
CA ALA A 40 -5.59 -24.22 5.02
C ALA A 40 -6.03 -24.96 3.75
N GLY A 41 -5.04 -25.27 2.89
CA GLY A 41 -5.25 -26.01 1.64
C GLY A 41 -5.67 -25.18 0.44
N LYS A 42 -5.89 -23.86 0.58
CA LYS A 42 -6.16 -22.94 -0.54
C LYS A 42 -4.95 -22.84 -1.45
N GLU A 43 -5.20 -22.78 -2.75
CA GLU A 43 -4.19 -22.53 -3.79
C GLU A 43 -4.36 -21.11 -4.32
N ILE A 44 -3.42 -20.22 -4.00
CA ILE A 44 -3.44 -18.81 -4.40
C ILE A 44 -2.38 -18.56 -5.48
N CYS A 45 -2.78 -17.88 -6.55
CA CYS A 45 -1.84 -17.38 -7.55
C CYS A 45 -1.57 -15.89 -7.28
N TYR A 46 -0.31 -15.54 -7.02
CA TYR A 46 0.10 -14.15 -6.80
C TYR A 46 0.97 -13.65 -7.94
N ILE A 47 0.51 -12.62 -8.64
CA ILE A 47 1.22 -11.95 -9.72
C ILE A 47 1.78 -10.64 -9.16
N THR A 48 3.07 -10.67 -8.78
CA THR A 48 3.77 -9.52 -8.19
C THR A 48 4.35 -8.60 -9.26
N ALA A 49 4.55 -7.31 -8.93
CA ALA A 49 5.20 -6.35 -9.81
C ALA A 49 6.63 -6.75 -10.16
N ALA A 50 7.42 -7.22 -9.18
CA ALA A 50 8.78 -7.71 -9.37
C ALA A 50 9.21 -8.62 -8.20
N GLU A 51 10.19 -9.51 -8.45
CA GLU A 51 10.84 -10.30 -7.39
C GLU A 51 11.84 -9.45 -6.60
N SER A 52 12.55 -8.55 -7.27
CA SER A 52 13.60 -7.72 -6.68
C SER A 52 13.32 -6.24 -6.92
N HIS A 53 12.65 -5.62 -5.97
CA HIS A 53 12.36 -4.19 -5.94
C HIS A 53 12.22 -3.75 -4.49
N ALA A 54 12.62 -2.50 -4.17
CA ALA A 54 12.68 -2.02 -2.80
C ALA A 54 11.37 -2.26 -2.01
N TYR A 55 10.23 -1.92 -2.59
CA TYR A 55 8.92 -2.12 -1.97
C TYR A 55 8.35 -3.53 -2.17
N ALA A 56 8.47 -4.09 -3.40
CA ALA A 56 7.83 -5.38 -3.70
C ALA A 56 8.46 -6.54 -2.94
N THR A 57 9.78 -6.54 -2.70
CA THR A 57 10.45 -7.61 -1.96
C THR A 57 9.87 -7.83 -0.56
N PRO A 58 9.81 -6.83 0.35
CA PRO A 58 9.22 -7.04 1.66
C PRO A 58 7.71 -7.30 1.62
N ALA A 59 6.97 -6.78 0.64
CA ALA A 59 5.56 -7.12 0.46
C ALA A 59 5.37 -8.59 0.07
N ASN A 60 6.18 -9.10 -0.87
CA ASN A 60 6.17 -10.51 -1.30
C ASN A 60 6.53 -11.46 -0.15
N GLU A 61 7.55 -11.10 0.63
CA GLU A 61 7.98 -11.87 1.81
C GLU A 61 6.89 -11.92 2.88
N ALA A 62 6.24 -10.79 3.15
CA ALA A 62 5.14 -10.71 4.10
C ALA A 62 3.90 -11.50 3.64
N PHE A 63 3.57 -11.43 2.35
CA PHE A 63 2.51 -12.22 1.75
C PHE A 63 2.79 -13.71 1.89
N GLN A 64 4.02 -14.16 1.55
CA GLN A 64 4.40 -15.57 1.65
C GLN A 64 4.39 -16.05 3.11
N ALA A 65 4.92 -15.26 4.04
CA ALA A 65 4.93 -15.60 5.46
C ALA A 65 3.51 -15.74 6.03
N ALA A 66 2.60 -14.83 5.67
CA ALA A 66 1.21 -14.92 6.06
C ALA A 66 0.51 -16.14 5.43
N ALA A 67 0.85 -16.49 4.18
CA ALA A 67 0.32 -17.68 3.52
C ALA A 67 0.79 -18.98 4.21
N ASP A 68 2.05 -19.06 4.59
CA ASP A 68 2.60 -20.19 5.32
C ASP A 68 1.92 -20.35 6.69
N GLU A 69 1.66 -19.25 7.39
CA GLU A 69 0.94 -19.26 8.67
C GLU A 69 -0.52 -19.70 8.51
N ALA A 70 -1.20 -19.24 7.44
CA ALA A 70 -2.55 -19.64 7.12
C ALA A 70 -2.67 -21.06 6.52
N GLY A 71 -1.55 -21.69 6.15
CA GLY A 71 -1.51 -22.99 5.49
C GLY A 71 -1.97 -22.96 4.03
N ALA A 72 -1.93 -21.80 3.39
CA ALA A 72 -2.21 -21.62 1.96
C ALA A 72 -0.98 -21.96 1.10
N LYS A 73 -1.21 -22.44 -0.12
CA LYS A 73 -0.15 -22.68 -1.10
C LYS A 73 -0.12 -21.52 -2.10
N VAL A 74 1.03 -20.88 -2.25
CA VAL A 74 1.21 -19.76 -3.16
C VAL A 74 1.99 -20.18 -4.39
N THR A 75 1.49 -19.83 -5.58
CA THR A 75 2.27 -19.74 -6.80
C THR A 75 2.53 -18.28 -7.08
N MET A 76 3.76 -17.82 -6.87
CA MET A 76 4.17 -16.45 -7.16
C MET A 76 4.77 -16.37 -8.56
N LEU A 77 4.34 -15.35 -9.34
CA LEU A 77 4.82 -15.04 -10.68
C LEU A 77 5.24 -13.57 -10.73
N SER A 78 6.42 -13.27 -11.25
CA SER A 78 6.94 -11.91 -11.37
C SER A 78 6.70 -11.34 -12.76
N GLN A 79 6.21 -10.10 -12.82
CA GLN A 79 6.03 -9.37 -14.08
C GLN A 79 7.28 -8.59 -14.50
N ASP A 80 8.17 -8.32 -13.53
CA ASP A 80 9.38 -7.50 -13.71
C ASP A 80 9.10 -6.14 -14.40
N PHE A 81 8.00 -5.49 -13.96
CA PHE A 81 7.47 -4.24 -14.51
C PHE A 81 7.10 -4.28 -16.01
N ASP A 82 6.83 -5.47 -16.56
CA ASP A 82 6.36 -5.66 -17.93
C ASP A 82 4.87 -6.03 -17.97
N VAL A 83 4.03 -5.13 -18.50
CA VAL A 83 2.58 -5.26 -18.57
C VAL A 83 2.16 -6.47 -19.40
N GLN A 84 2.87 -6.78 -20.52
CA GLN A 84 2.55 -7.91 -21.35
C GLN A 84 2.78 -9.22 -20.60
N THR A 85 3.92 -9.34 -19.94
CA THR A 85 4.22 -10.49 -19.06
C THR A 85 3.14 -10.67 -18.01
N GLY A 86 2.69 -9.59 -17.37
CA GLY A 86 1.63 -9.63 -16.36
C GLY A 86 0.28 -10.14 -16.88
N THR A 87 -0.13 -9.69 -18.07
CA THR A 87 -1.39 -10.16 -18.70
C THR A 87 -1.33 -11.63 -19.11
N GLU A 88 -0.17 -12.10 -19.58
CA GLU A 88 0.08 -13.53 -19.90
C GLU A 88 0.08 -14.38 -18.62
N GLN A 89 0.64 -13.87 -17.52
CA GLN A 89 0.63 -14.54 -16.22
C GLN A 89 -0.78 -14.61 -15.63
N LEU A 90 -1.60 -13.56 -15.76
CA LEU A 90 -2.98 -13.59 -15.34
C LEU A 90 -3.76 -14.70 -16.07
N THR A 91 -3.58 -14.80 -17.39
CA THR A 91 -4.17 -15.89 -18.18
C THR A 91 -3.68 -17.27 -17.70
N THR A 92 -2.39 -17.38 -17.36
CA THR A 92 -1.79 -18.61 -16.82
C THR A 92 -2.37 -18.98 -15.46
N CYS A 93 -2.54 -17.99 -14.55
CA CYS A 93 -3.18 -18.19 -13.25
C CYS A 93 -4.62 -18.69 -13.41
N ILE A 94 -5.41 -18.03 -14.25
CA ILE A 94 -6.80 -18.44 -14.52
C ILE A 94 -6.85 -19.88 -15.01
N GLY A 95 -5.96 -20.27 -15.94
CA GLY A 95 -5.88 -21.63 -16.48
C GLY A 95 -5.52 -22.71 -15.46
N ARG A 96 -4.94 -22.36 -14.32
CA ARG A 96 -4.66 -23.27 -13.20
C ARG A 96 -5.87 -23.48 -12.28
N ASN A 97 -6.90 -22.65 -12.41
CA ASN A 97 -8.10 -22.66 -11.61
C ASN A 97 -7.81 -22.63 -10.08
N PRO A 98 -7.07 -21.62 -9.58
CA PRO A 98 -6.76 -21.48 -8.17
C PRO A 98 -8.02 -21.08 -7.38
N ASP A 99 -7.95 -21.16 -6.04
CA ASP A 99 -9.02 -20.67 -5.17
C ASP A 99 -9.11 -19.14 -5.19
N GLY A 100 -8.02 -18.43 -5.53
CA GLY A 100 -7.97 -16.98 -5.66
C GLY A 100 -6.72 -16.48 -6.37
N ILE A 101 -6.80 -15.26 -6.87
CA ILE A 101 -5.69 -14.57 -7.54
C ILE A 101 -5.44 -13.25 -6.83
N VAL A 102 -4.17 -12.95 -6.51
CA VAL A 102 -3.73 -11.61 -6.14
C VAL A 102 -2.96 -11.04 -7.32
N LEU A 103 -3.32 -9.83 -7.74
CA LEU A 103 -2.74 -9.16 -8.88
C LEU A 103 -2.22 -7.78 -8.46
N TRP A 104 -0.94 -7.53 -8.71
CA TRP A 104 -0.35 -6.21 -8.66
C TRP A 104 -0.39 -5.60 -10.06
N PRO A 105 -1.38 -4.75 -10.40
CA PRO A 105 -1.50 -4.24 -11.75
C PRO A 105 -0.45 -3.16 -12.04
N LEU A 106 0.11 -3.16 -13.25
CA LEU A 106 1.09 -2.18 -13.70
C LEU A 106 0.48 -1.11 -14.63
N ASP A 107 -0.75 -1.35 -15.08
CA ASP A 107 -1.51 -0.47 -15.97
C ASP A 107 -3.00 -0.52 -15.57
N PRO A 108 -3.71 0.62 -15.52
CA PRO A 108 -5.09 0.68 -15.00
C PRO A 108 -6.11 -0.08 -15.85
N GLN A 109 -5.81 -0.40 -17.11
CA GLN A 109 -6.76 -0.99 -18.07
C GLN A 109 -6.32 -2.30 -18.69
N ALA A 110 -5.02 -2.56 -18.79
CA ALA A 110 -4.47 -3.70 -19.53
C ALA A 110 -4.97 -5.06 -19.06
N TYR A 111 -5.31 -5.18 -17.78
CA TYR A 111 -5.75 -6.45 -17.17
C TYR A 111 -7.26 -6.70 -17.25
N ILE A 112 -8.07 -5.69 -17.63
CA ILE A 112 -9.55 -5.81 -17.68
C ILE A 112 -10.03 -7.06 -18.44
N PRO A 113 -9.49 -7.41 -19.62
CA PRO A 113 -9.91 -8.63 -20.33
C PRO A 113 -9.65 -9.92 -19.52
N GLY A 114 -8.54 -9.98 -18.79
CA GLY A 114 -8.22 -11.11 -17.91
C GLY A 114 -9.11 -11.15 -16.67
N LEU A 115 -9.43 -9.99 -16.07
CA LEU A 115 -10.34 -9.91 -14.92
C LEU A 115 -11.74 -10.38 -15.28
N ILE A 116 -12.26 -10.03 -16.48
CA ILE A 116 -13.54 -10.57 -16.99
C ILE A 116 -13.50 -12.10 -17.11
N GLN A 117 -12.37 -12.68 -17.54
CA GLN A 117 -12.19 -14.12 -17.63
C GLN A 117 -12.17 -14.76 -16.24
N ALA A 118 -11.45 -14.19 -15.26
CA ALA A 118 -11.40 -14.65 -13.90
C ALA A 118 -12.81 -14.63 -13.25
N GLN A 119 -13.54 -13.52 -13.40
CA GLN A 119 -14.92 -13.37 -12.93
C GLN A 119 -15.84 -14.43 -13.56
N THR A 120 -15.74 -14.67 -14.88
CA THR A 120 -16.52 -15.69 -15.60
C THR A 120 -16.19 -17.11 -15.10
N ALA A 121 -14.94 -17.36 -14.71
CA ALA A 121 -14.49 -18.62 -14.12
C ALA A 121 -14.90 -18.77 -12.64
N GLY A 122 -15.42 -17.71 -12.01
CA GLY A 122 -15.77 -17.68 -10.59
C GLY A 122 -14.56 -17.63 -9.67
N ILE A 123 -13.40 -17.17 -10.17
CA ILE A 123 -12.17 -17.03 -9.40
C ILE A 123 -12.12 -15.61 -8.84
N PRO A 124 -12.13 -15.42 -7.50
CA PRO A 124 -11.99 -14.11 -6.92
C PRO A 124 -10.58 -13.54 -7.18
N VAL A 125 -10.53 -12.23 -7.44
CA VAL A 125 -9.27 -11.49 -7.63
C VAL A 125 -9.21 -10.37 -6.60
N VAL A 126 -8.06 -10.21 -5.95
CA VAL A 126 -7.72 -9.04 -5.12
C VAL A 126 -6.60 -8.29 -5.81
N LEU A 127 -6.79 -6.99 -6.00
CA LEU A 127 -5.72 -6.10 -6.45
C LEU A 127 -4.90 -5.66 -5.24
N ILE A 128 -3.59 -5.56 -5.42
CA ILE A 128 -2.65 -5.09 -4.39
C ILE A 128 -1.89 -3.85 -4.87
N ASN A 129 -1.68 -2.90 -4.00
CA ASN A 129 -0.82 -1.72 -4.10
C ASN A 129 -1.18 -0.71 -5.20
N SER A 130 -1.24 -1.11 -6.46
CA SER A 130 -1.54 -0.20 -7.57
C SER A 130 -3.03 -0.22 -7.92
N PRO A 131 -3.70 0.93 -8.00
CA PRO A 131 -5.10 0.98 -8.41
C PRO A 131 -5.28 0.71 -9.90
N MET A 132 -6.48 0.29 -10.24
CA MET A 132 -6.99 0.26 -11.61
C MET A 132 -8.19 1.19 -11.74
N ASP A 133 -8.65 1.43 -12.97
CA ASP A 133 -9.85 2.22 -13.25
C ASP A 133 -11.08 1.61 -12.53
N ASP A 134 -12.08 2.45 -12.24
CA ASP A 134 -13.30 2.05 -11.51
C ASP A 134 -14.04 0.88 -12.17
N GLU A 135 -13.99 0.77 -13.50
CA GLU A 135 -14.55 -0.38 -14.24
C GLU A 135 -13.90 -1.71 -13.81
N ALA A 136 -12.60 -1.71 -13.54
CA ALA A 136 -11.89 -2.91 -13.08
C ALA A 136 -12.27 -3.30 -11.66
N LEU A 137 -12.62 -2.34 -10.80
CA LEU A 137 -13.03 -2.61 -9.42
C LEU A 137 -14.36 -3.36 -9.34
N GLU A 138 -15.24 -3.25 -10.35
CA GLU A 138 -16.47 -4.04 -10.44
C GLU A 138 -16.20 -5.52 -10.81
N LEU A 139 -14.99 -5.82 -11.30
CA LEU A 139 -14.58 -7.15 -11.75
C LEU A 139 -13.82 -7.95 -10.69
N VAL A 140 -13.41 -7.31 -9.59
CA VAL A 140 -12.58 -7.90 -8.55
C VAL A 140 -13.30 -7.95 -7.21
N ALA A 141 -12.81 -8.76 -6.28
CA ALA A 141 -13.36 -8.86 -4.94
C ALA A 141 -13.00 -7.64 -4.09
N SER A 142 -11.77 -7.14 -4.21
CA SER A 142 -11.25 -6.01 -3.44
C SER A 142 -10.01 -5.41 -4.09
N PHE A 143 -9.72 -4.17 -3.72
CA PHE A 143 -8.39 -3.54 -3.80
C PHE A 143 -7.84 -3.36 -2.40
N THR A 144 -6.61 -3.81 -2.14
CA THR A 144 -5.86 -3.56 -0.90
C THR A 144 -4.61 -2.76 -1.21
N GLY A 145 -4.21 -1.86 -0.32
CA GLY A 145 -3.00 -1.06 -0.53
C GLY A 145 -3.17 0.41 -0.16
N PRO A 146 -2.19 1.26 -0.48
CA PRO A 146 -2.26 2.68 -0.18
C PRO A 146 -3.30 3.40 -1.04
N ASP A 147 -3.81 4.51 -0.52
CA ASP A 147 -4.49 5.50 -1.37
C ASP A 147 -3.41 6.35 -2.05
N VAL A 148 -3.09 5.99 -3.29
CA VAL A 148 -2.00 6.64 -4.04
C VAL A 148 -2.28 8.10 -4.39
N TYR A 149 -3.56 8.48 -4.48
CA TYR A 149 -3.94 9.87 -4.65
C TYR A 149 -3.69 10.67 -3.37
N GLU A 150 -4.10 10.12 -2.22
CA GLU A 150 -3.84 10.72 -0.91
C GLU A 150 -2.34 10.83 -0.61
N GLU A 151 -1.52 9.88 -1.05
CA GLU A 151 -0.05 10.02 -0.97
C GLU A 151 0.46 11.26 -1.72
N GLY A 152 -0.10 11.54 -2.88
CA GLY A 152 0.18 12.76 -3.64
C GLY A 152 -0.27 14.02 -2.92
N VAL A 153 -1.49 14.03 -2.38
CA VAL A 153 -2.05 15.13 -1.57
C VAL A 153 -1.15 15.45 -0.38
N LEU A 154 -0.81 14.45 0.44
CA LEU A 154 0.08 14.61 1.59
C LEU A 154 1.47 15.12 1.19
N SER A 155 1.98 14.69 0.03
CA SER A 155 3.26 15.16 -0.50
C SER A 155 3.21 16.63 -0.94
N ALA A 156 2.08 17.08 -1.50
CA ALA A 156 1.88 18.47 -1.88
C ALA A 156 1.81 19.39 -0.66
N ASP A 157 1.05 18.98 0.37
CA ASP A 157 0.97 19.72 1.63
C ASP A 157 2.35 19.86 2.28
N ALA A 158 3.15 18.78 2.30
CA ALA A 158 4.51 18.82 2.82
C ALA A 158 5.43 19.71 1.98
N MET A 159 5.29 19.73 0.66
CA MET A 159 6.07 20.59 -0.23
C MET A 159 5.67 22.06 -0.09
N ASP A 160 4.38 22.35 0.03
CA ASP A 160 3.87 23.70 0.25
C ASP A 160 4.40 24.27 1.59
N GLU A 161 4.40 23.46 2.64
CA GLU A 161 5.01 23.81 3.93
C GLU A 161 6.53 24.07 3.78
N ALA A 162 7.26 23.19 3.09
CA ALA A 162 8.70 23.30 2.89
C ALA A 162 9.12 24.59 2.17
N LEU A 163 8.31 25.02 1.20
CA LEU A 163 8.59 26.18 0.34
C LEU A 163 7.87 27.47 0.79
N GLY A 164 6.97 27.37 1.77
CA GLY A 164 6.14 28.51 2.19
C GLY A 164 5.18 28.99 1.10
N GLY A 165 4.70 28.08 0.26
CA GLY A 165 3.63 28.30 -0.69
C GLY A 165 4.06 28.87 -2.05
N THR A 166 5.36 28.96 -2.38
CA THR A 166 5.83 29.44 -3.68
C THR A 166 7.17 28.82 -4.08
N GLY A 167 7.40 28.63 -5.38
CA GLY A 167 8.68 28.14 -5.90
C GLY A 167 8.51 27.22 -7.10
N GLY A 168 9.64 26.84 -7.73
CA GLY A 168 9.71 25.93 -8.85
C GLY A 168 9.99 24.49 -8.40
N VAL A 169 9.10 23.54 -8.67
CA VAL A 169 9.26 22.15 -8.29
C VAL A 169 9.43 21.24 -9.51
N VAL A 170 10.36 20.30 -9.45
CA VAL A 170 10.46 19.21 -10.42
C VAL A 170 9.83 17.94 -9.86
N ILE A 171 9.13 17.18 -10.72
CA ILE A 171 8.52 15.89 -10.35
C ILE A 171 9.31 14.76 -11.01
N ILE A 172 9.76 13.80 -10.20
CA ILE A 172 10.37 12.54 -10.66
C ILE A 172 9.32 11.45 -10.46
N ALA A 173 8.57 11.18 -11.53
CA ALA A 173 7.45 10.27 -11.54
C ALA A 173 7.90 8.82 -11.77
N GLY A 174 7.06 7.86 -11.40
CA GLY A 174 7.29 6.45 -11.65
C GLY A 174 7.17 6.07 -13.12
N GLN A 175 6.72 4.85 -13.39
CA GLN A 175 6.54 4.35 -14.75
C GLN A 175 5.36 5.06 -15.44
N ALA A 176 5.58 5.48 -16.69
CA ALA A 176 4.54 6.10 -17.48
C ALA A 176 3.35 5.14 -17.69
N GLY A 177 2.13 5.63 -17.45
CA GLY A 177 0.91 4.83 -17.58
C GLY A 177 0.59 3.95 -16.35
N ASN A 178 1.49 3.86 -15.36
CA ASN A 178 1.26 3.10 -14.15
C ASN A 178 0.29 3.84 -13.19
N GLY A 179 -0.72 3.14 -12.66
CA GLY A 179 -1.76 3.73 -11.81
C GLY A 179 -1.22 4.41 -10.55
N THR A 180 -0.19 3.84 -9.91
CA THR A 180 0.47 4.47 -8.75
C THR A 180 1.17 5.76 -9.14
N SER A 181 1.90 5.77 -10.26
CA SER A 181 2.58 6.98 -10.75
C SER A 181 1.61 8.09 -11.12
N ILE A 182 0.50 7.73 -11.76
CA ILE A 182 -0.58 8.66 -12.12
C ILE A 182 -1.19 9.24 -10.85
N GLY A 183 -1.70 8.40 -9.95
CA GLY A 183 -2.41 8.85 -8.75
C GLY A 183 -1.54 9.75 -7.86
N ARG A 184 -0.27 9.39 -7.62
CA ARG A 184 0.67 10.22 -6.85
C ARG A 184 0.93 11.57 -7.50
N THR A 185 1.08 11.60 -8.83
CA THR A 185 1.33 12.85 -9.57
C THR A 185 0.10 13.74 -9.63
N ASP A 186 -1.07 13.15 -9.89
CA ASP A 186 -2.34 13.89 -9.96
C ASP A 186 -2.71 14.43 -8.57
N GLY A 187 -2.64 13.59 -7.51
CA GLY A 187 -2.88 14.05 -6.14
C GLY A 187 -1.99 15.21 -5.74
N PHE A 188 -0.70 15.16 -6.11
CA PHE A 188 0.23 16.27 -5.84
C PHE A 188 -0.15 17.55 -6.58
N THR A 189 -0.42 17.45 -7.88
CA THR A 189 -0.68 18.66 -8.70
C THR A 189 -2.05 19.25 -8.41
N GLU A 190 -3.08 18.43 -8.25
CA GLU A 190 -4.44 18.87 -7.95
C GLU A 190 -4.54 19.48 -6.54
N GLN A 191 -3.80 18.92 -5.55
CA GLN A 191 -3.76 19.49 -4.21
C GLN A 191 -3.12 20.88 -4.19
N LEU A 192 -2.01 21.11 -4.92
CA LEU A 192 -1.43 22.45 -5.04
C LEU A 192 -2.42 23.46 -5.61
N GLU A 193 -3.24 23.04 -6.59
CA GLU A 193 -4.32 23.89 -7.15
C GLU A 193 -5.43 24.12 -6.12
N GLU A 194 -5.86 23.08 -5.38
CA GLU A 194 -6.96 23.18 -4.41
C GLU A 194 -6.62 24.12 -3.24
N ILE A 195 -5.40 24.06 -2.72
CA ILE A 195 -4.95 24.95 -1.63
C ILE A 195 -4.57 26.36 -2.13
N GLY A 196 -4.54 26.56 -3.46
CA GLY A 196 -4.14 27.83 -4.06
C GLY A 196 -2.67 28.16 -3.87
N SER A 197 -1.81 27.15 -3.84
CA SER A 197 -0.36 27.30 -3.75
C SER A 197 0.20 28.07 -4.95
N GLY A 198 1.24 28.86 -4.72
CA GLY A 198 2.03 29.51 -5.78
C GLY A 198 3.21 28.68 -6.27
N ILE A 199 3.24 27.39 -5.94
CA ILE A 199 4.26 26.46 -6.45
C ILE A 199 3.97 26.14 -7.92
N GLU A 200 5.01 26.23 -8.77
CA GLU A 200 4.92 25.91 -10.20
C GLU A 200 5.69 24.60 -10.48
N VAL A 201 5.03 23.65 -11.16
CA VAL A 201 5.70 22.43 -11.65
C VAL A 201 6.51 22.77 -12.90
N LEU A 202 7.84 22.82 -12.77
CA LEU A 202 8.78 23.16 -13.85
C LEU A 202 8.82 22.07 -14.91
N GLN A 203 8.86 20.81 -14.46
CA GLN A 203 8.87 19.64 -15.34
C GLN A 203 8.57 18.36 -14.55
N THR A 204 7.82 17.45 -15.19
CA THR A 204 7.67 16.06 -14.76
C THR A 204 8.50 15.16 -15.67
N VAL A 205 9.27 14.23 -15.08
CA VAL A 205 10.05 13.20 -15.80
C VAL A 205 9.74 11.82 -15.23
N ASN A 206 9.68 10.81 -16.10
CA ASN A 206 9.49 9.43 -15.63
C ASN A 206 10.85 8.75 -15.40
N ALA A 207 10.96 8.03 -14.29
CA ALA A 207 12.16 7.28 -13.90
C ALA A 207 11.84 5.83 -13.46
N ASP A 208 10.63 5.34 -13.75
CA ASP A 208 10.20 3.94 -13.66
C ASP A 208 10.48 3.28 -12.29
N PHE A 209 10.40 4.04 -11.19
CA PHE A 209 10.73 3.60 -9.83
C PHE A 209 12.18 3.06 -9.68
N ASP A 210 13.09 3.57 -10.52
CA ASP A 210 14.48 3.13 -10.61
C ASP A 210 15.44 4.27 -10.28
N GLN A 211 16.36 4.04 -9.31
CA GLN A 211 17.32 5.05 -8.86
C GLN A 211 18.26 5.53 -9.97
N GLN A 212 18.73 4.62 -10.84
CA GLN A 212 19.68 4.97 -11.89
C GLN A 212 19.02 5.79 -13.01
N LYS A 213 17.76 5.47 -13.35
CA LYS A 213 16.97 6.28 -14.28
C LYS A 213 16.68 7.65 -13.69
N ALA A 214 16.34 7.71 -12.40
CA ALA A 214 16.14 8.97 -11.69
C ALA A 214 17.42 9.81 -11.64
N LEU A 215 18.60 9.21 -11.40
CA LEU A 215 19.88 9.89 -11.45
C LEU A 215 20.14 10.50 -12.83
N VAL A 216 19.89 9.75 -13.91
CA VAL A 216 20.09 10.26 -15.28
C VAL A 216 19.13 11.42 -15.58
N ALA A 217 17.84 11.26 -15.26
CA ALA A 217 16.84 12.30 -15.45
C ALA A 217 17.16 13.57 -14.62
N SER A 218 17.60 13.38 -13.38
CA SER A 218 17.96 14.47 -12.47
C SER A 218 19.15 15.29 -12.94
N ARG A 219 20.15 14.67 -13.58
CA ARG A 219 21.27 15.42 -14.22
C ARG A 219 20.76 16.39 -15.29
N ASP A 220 19.79 15.97 -16.08
CA ASP A 220 19.18 16.80 -17.12
C ASP A 220 18.36 17.94 -16.49
N LEU A 221 17.56 17.65 -15.43
CA LEU A 221 16.81 18.65 -14.69
C LEU A 221 17.74 19.70 -14.06
N ILE A 222 18.80 19.28 -13.36
CA ILE A 222 19.78 20.16 -12.72
C ILE A 222 20.51 21.02 -13.77
N THR A 223 20.85 20.45 -14.92
CA THR A 223 21.49 21.18 -16.02
C THR A 223 20.57 22.23 -16.62
N ARG A 224 19.26 21.92 -16.74
CA ARG A 224 18.28 22.78 -17.40
C ARG A 224 17.78 23.91 -16.52
N PHE A 225 17.46 23.60 -15.27
CA PHE A 225 16.80 24.52 -14.35
C PHE A 225 17.76 25.10 -13.30
N GLY A 226 18.81 24.38 -12.95
CA GLY A 226 19.84 24.87 -12.03
C GLY A 226 19.30 25.34 -10.69
N ASP A 227 19.44 26.65 -10.43
CA ASP A 227 19.00 27.27 -9.20
C ASP A 227 17.51 27.69 -9.21
N ASP A 228 16.80 27.44 -10.32
CA ASP A 228 15.32 27.61 -10.38
C ASP A 228 14.57 26.41 -9.78
N ILE A 229 15.28 25.33 -9.39
CA ILE A 229 14.68 24.20 -8.67
C ILE A 229 14.65 24.55 -7.18
N ASP A 230 13.47 24.94 -6.68
CA ASP A 230 13.23 25.23 -5.27
C ASP A 230 12.80 24.00 -4.47
N GLY A 231 12.25 22.97 -5.14
CA GLY A 231 11.82 21.72 -4.51
C GLY A 231 11.82 20.53 -5.46
N VAL A 232 11.84 19.32 -4.90
CA VAL A 232 11.80 18.06 -5.64
C VAL A 232 10.73 17.16 -5.05
N TYR A 233 9.74 16.79 -5.84
CA TYR A 233 8.81 15.73 -5.51
C TYR A 233 9.18 14.46 -6.28
N ALA A 234 9.44 13.36 -5.59
CA ALA A 234 9.66 12.07 -6.21
C ALA A 234 8.55 11.09 -5.81
N ASN A 235 8.02 10.37 -6.79
CA ASN A 235 6.96 9.39 -6.53
C ASN A 235 7.40 8.23 -5.62
N ASP A 236 8.70 8.09 -5.34
CA ASP A 236 9.22 7.24 -4.26
C ASP A 236 10.60 7.69 -3.76
N ASP A 237 10.99 7.18 -2.59
CA ASP A 237 12.28 7.48 -1.94
C ASP A 237 13.48 6.99 -2.77
N THR A 238 13.31 5.89 -3.52
CA THR A 238 14.38 5.34 -4.38
C THR A 238 14.76 6.33 -5.49
N MET A 239 13.76 6.96 -6.12
CA MET A 239 14.00 7.97 -7.16
C MET A 239 14.50 9.29 -6.55
N ALA A 240 14.00 9.66 -5.36
CA ALA A 240 14.49 10.82 -4.62
C ALA A 240 15.99 10.70 -4.32
N ARG A 241 16.47 9.51 -3.98
CA ARG A 241 17.90 9.22 -3.82
C ARG A 241 18.67 9.46 -5.11
N GLY A 242 18.09 9.09 -6.27
CA GLY A 242 18.70 9.39 -7.58
C GLY A 242 18.95 10.89 -7.82
N PHE A 243 18.06 11.77 -7.32
CA PHE A 243 18.27 13.21 -7.37
C PHE A 243 19.43 13.66 -6.46
N ILE A 244 19.54 13.14 -5.24
CA ILE A 244 20.64 13.44 -4.32
C ILE A 244 21.99 13.06 -4.96
N ASP A 245 22.06 11.88 -5.57
CA ASP A 245 23.26 11.41 -6.25
C ASP A 245 23.64 12.34 -7.42
N ALA A 246 22.66 12.76 -8.23
CA ALA A 246 22.87 13.70 -9.33
C ALA A 246 23.33 15.08 -8.83
N TRP A 247 22.79 15.56 -7.71
CA TRP A 247 23.20 16.82 -7.07
C TRP A 247 24.67 16.79 -6.61
N ALA A 248 25.07 15.68 -5.98
CA ALA A 248 26.45 15.45 -5.57
C ALA A 248 27.41 15.34 -6.76
N GLU A 249 27.04 14.63 -7.83
CA GLU A 249 27.83 14.52 -9.04
C GLU A 249 28.01 15.85 -9.79
N ALA A 250 27.01 16.74 -9.70
CA ALA A 250 27.10 18.10 -10.23
C ALA A 250 28.04 18.99 -9.42
N GLY A 251 28.62 18.48 -8.32
CA GLY A 251 29.52 19.21 -7.44
C GLY A 251 28.86 20.35 -6.66
N LYS A 252 27.54 20.31 -6.52
CA LYS A 252 26.76 21.28 -5.76
C LYS A 252 26.91 21.03 -4.25
N ASP A 253 26.79 22.11 -3.48
CA ASP A 253 26.87 22.02 -2.01
C ASP A 253 25.71 21.12 -1.47
N PRO A 254 25.98 20.04 -0.72
CA PRO A 254 24.94 19.24 -0.10
C PRO A 254 24.01 20.04 0.82
N ALA A 255 24.49 21.13 1.43
CA ALA A 255 23.67 21.99 2.29
C ALA A 255 22.73 22.91 1.49
N ALA A 256 22.93 23.04 0.18
CA ALA A 256 22.10 23.82 -0.72
C ALA A 256 21.13 22.95 -1.55
N ILE A 257 20.99 21.67 -1.19
CA ILE A 257 20.02 20.80 -1.86
C ILE A 257 18.61 21.32 -1.59
N PRO A 258 17.75 21.46 -2.63
CA PRO A 258 16.36 21.84 -2.41
C PRO A 258 15.63 20.82 -1.55
N PRO A 259 14.60 21.19 -0.77
CA PRO A 259 13.78 20.26 -0.04
C PRO A 259 13.22 19.18 -0.96
N ILE A 260 13.29 17.93 -0.51
CA ILE A 260 12.85 16.76 -1.23
C ILE A 260 11.69 16.11 -0.46
N VAL A 261 10.61 15.79 -1.15
CA VAL A 261 9.53 14.95 -0.62
C VAL A 261 9.50 13.65 -1.41
N GLY A 262 9.56 12.53 -0.68
CA GLY A 262 9.49 11.17 -1.22
C GLY A 262 8.28 10.41 -0.67
N ILE A 263 8.15 9.16 -1.06
CA ILE A 263 7.11 8.23 -0.60
C ILE A 263 7.75 6.86 -0.39
N ASN A 264 7.28 6.11 0.54
CA ASN A 264 7.49 4.74 0.98
C ASN A 264 7.98 4.64 2.44
N GLY A 265 8.69 5.64 2.95
CA GLY A 265 9.25 5.58 4.30
C GLY A 265 10.43 4.61 4.43
N GLN A 266 11.31 4.58 3.42
CA GLN A 266 12.50 3.74 3.44
C GLN A 266 13.47 4.19 4.53
N LYS A 267 14.28 3.25 5.04
CA LYS A 267 15.27 3.54 6.09
C LYS A 267 16.25 4.64 5.68
N ASP A 268 16.70 4.65 4.45
CA ASP A 268 17.64 5.67 3.94
C ASP A 268 16.97 7.04 3.73
N ALA A 269 15.63 7.09 3.49
CA ALA A 269 14.87 8.33 3.53
C ALA A 269 14.84 8.92 4.94
N PHE A 270 14.64 8.11 5.99
CA PHE A 270 14.74 8.53 7.38
C PHE A 270 16.15 9.07 7.74
N GLU A 271 17.19 8.39 7.25
CA GLU A 271 18.57 8.88 7.39
C GLU A 271 18.76 10.23 6.66
N SER A 272 18.16 10.40 5.50
CA SER A 272 18.20 11.63 4.71
C SER A 272 17.41 12.77 5.35
N ILE A 273 16.29 12.50 6.03
CA ILE A 273 15.55 13.49 6.84
C ILE A 273 16.43 13.96 8.01
N ARG A 274 17.05 13.03 8.76
CA ARG A 274 17.98 13.37 9.84
C ARG A 274 19.19 14.19 9.37
N ALA A 275 19.63 13.95 8.14
CA ALA A 275 20.72 14.69 7.51
C ALA A 275 20.30 16.04 6.90
N GLY A 276 18.99 16.35 6.87
CA GLY A 276 18.44 17.57 6.27
C GLY A 276 18.44 17.56 4.74
N GLN A 277 18.52 16.39 4.10
CA GLN A 277 18.47 16.22 2.64
C GLN A 277 17.05 15.98 2.13
N PHE A 278 16.23 15.26 2.91
CA PHE A 278 14.78 15.17 2.69
C PHE A 278 14.07 16.10 3.65
N PHE A 279 12.98 16.72 3.17
CA PHE A 279 12.01 17.40 4.00
C PHE A 279 11.03 16.42 4.61
N ALA A 280 10.45 15.53 3.78
CA ALA A 280 9.49 14.53 4.21
C ALA A 280 9.53 13.26 3.36
N THR A 281 9.01 12.17 3.94
CA THR A 281 8.56 10.98 3.21
C THR A 281 7.18 10.57 3.70
N ILE A 282 6.32 10.08 2.79
CA ILE A 282 5.02 9.51 3.13
C ILE A 282 5.21 8.00 3.35
N VAL A 283 5.07 7.57 4.59
CA VAL A 283 5.27 6.16 4.97
C VAL A 283 4.06 5.34 4.59
N GLN A 284 4.30 4.23 3.92
CA GLN A 284 3.37 3.13 3.66
C GLN A 284 4.09 1.79 3.94
N SER A 285 3.38 0.82 4.52
CA SER A 285 4.01 -0.43 4.93
C SER A 285 3.83 -1.55 3.89
N PRO A 286 4.90 -2.00 3.21
CA PRO A 286 4.82 -3.16 2.33
C PRO A 286 4.46 -4.45 3.07
N VAL A 287 4.84 -4.54 4.35
CA VAL A 287 4.52 -5.70 5.20
C VAL A 287 3.02 -5.77 5.48
N GLU A 288 2.39 -4.64 5.78
CA GLU A 288 0.93 -4.59 5.95
C GLU A 288 0.20 -4.86 4.64
N ASP A 289 0.69 -4.29 3.53
CA ASP A 289 0.12 -4.49 2.20
C ASP A 289 0.09 -5.97 1.81
N GLY A 290 1.23 -6.67 1.93
CA GLY A 290 1.33 -8.10 1.63
C GLY A 290 0.44 -8.97 2.52
N LYS A 291 0.39 -8.72 3.83
CA LYS A 291 -0.47 -9.44 4.77
C LYS A 291 -1.95 -9.23 4.47
N LEU A 292 -2.35 -7.97 4.29
CA LEU A 292 -3.73 -7.58 4.02
C LEU A 292 -4.24 -8.22 2.72
N ALA A 293 -3.41 -8.26 1.68
CA ALA A 293 -3.77 -8.88 0.41
C ALA A 293 -4.03 -10.38 0.57
N LEU A 294 -3.19 -11.10 1.35
CA LEU A 294 -3.44 -12.52 1.63
C LEU A 294 -4.72 -12.73 2.44
N GLU A 295 -4.89 -12.02 3.55
CA GLU A 295 -6.08 -12.14 4.40
C GLU A 295 -7.36 -11.90 3.58
N THR A 296 -7.34 -10.88 2.72
CA THR A 296 -8.49 -10.51 1.89
C THR A 296 -8.80 -11.56 0.83
N ILE A 297 -7.77 -12.11 0.13
CA ILE A 297 -8.01 -13.13 -0.89
C ILE A 297 -8.47 -14.46 -0.28
N VAL A 298 -7.98 -14.83 0.88
CA VAL A 298 -8.43 -16.05 1.59
C VAL A 298 -9.91 -15.93 1.96
N ARG A 299 -10.34 -14.80 2.53
CA ARG A 299 -11.74 -14.53 2.86
C ARG A 299 -12.64 -14.52 1.61
N ALA A 300 -12.19 -13.88 0.53
CA ALA A 300 -12.91 -13.89 -0.74
C ALA A 300 -13.02 -15.31 -1.33
N ALA A 301 -11.98 -16.14 -1.22
CA ALA A 301 -11.97 -17.54 -1.65
C ALA A 301 -12.84 -18.45 -0.79
N ASP A 302 -13.17 -18.05 0.44
CA ASP A 302 -14.17 -18.71 1.30
C ASP A 302 -15.59 -18.25 1.00
N GLY A 303 -15.77 -17.34 0.04
CA GLY A 303 -17.08 -16.80 -0.36
C GLY A 303 -17.59 -15.69 0.56
N GLU A 304 -16.73 -15.13 1.42
CA GLU A 304 -17.10 -13.98 2.23
C GLU A 304 -17.18 -12.71 1.36
N THR A 305 -18.10 -11.81 1.75
CA THR A 305 -18.10 -10.46 1.20
C THR A 305 -17.00 -9.65 1.87
N VAL A 306 -16.07 -9.13 1.06
CA VAL A 306 -15.01 -8.23 1.50
C VAL A 306 -15.31 -6.80 1.07
N GLU A 307 -14.70 -5.82 1.72
CA GLU A 307 -14.83 -4.41 1.34
C GLU A 307 -14.19 -4.19 -0.04
N ALA A 308 -14.80 -3.34 -0.86
CA ALA A 308 -14.29 -3.07 -2.22
C ALA A 308 -12.90 -2.41 -2.22
N ARG A 309 -12.60 -1.60 -1.20
CA ARG A 309 -11.30 -0.98 -0.97
C ARG A 309 -10.93 -1.09 0.50
N ILE A 310 -9.73 -1.56 0.79
CA ILE A 310 -9.18 -1.68 2.14
C ILE A 310 -7.81 -0.99 2.14
N PRO A 311 -7.77 0.30 2.55
CA PRO A 311 -6.52 1.07 2.53
C PRO A 311 -5.60 0.68 3.67
N ILE A 312 -4.28 0.72 3.42
CA ILE A 312 -3.26 0.72 4.47
C ILE A 312 -3.04 2.15 4.98
N PRO A 313 -2.63 2.32 6.27
CA PRO A 313 -2.37 3.64 6.84
C PRO A 313 -1.22 4.36 6.14
N LEU A 314 -1.34 5.69 6.04
CA LEU A 314 -0.29 6.60 5.58
C LEU A 314 0.18 7.49 6.75
N THR A 315 1.47 7.80 6.79
CA THR A 315 2.04 8.69 7.81
C THR A 315 3.06 9.62 7.17
N VAL A 316 2.90 10.92 7.33
CA VAL A 316 3.91 11.91 6.93
C VAL A 316 5.03 11.92 7.96
N VAL A 317 6.26 11.70 7.53
CA VAL A 317 7.46 11.75 8.39
C VAL A 317 8.35 12.89 7.95
N THR A 318 8.64 13.77 8.90
CA THR A 318 9.52 14.94 8.77
C THR A 318 10.58 14.92 9.88
N ALA A 319 11.44 15.94 9.95
CA ALA A 319 12.39 16.09 11.03
C ALA A 319 11.72 16.20 12.42
N GLU A 320 10.44 16.57 12.49
CA GLU A 320 9.72 16.73 13.76
C GLU A 320 9.36 15.40 14.43
N ASN A 321 9.11 14.33 13.64
CA ASN A 321 8.64 13.03 14.13
C ASN A 321 9.46 11.82 13.68
N VAL A 322 10.58 12.02 12.96
CA VAL A 322 11.42 10.93 12.43
C VAL A 322 12.01 10.02 13.51
N GLU A 323 12.05 10.47 14.76
CA GLU A 323 12.53 9.67 15.90
C GLU A 323 11.40 8.87 16.58
N ASP A 324 10.15 9.17 16.27
CA ASP A 324 8.96 8.55 16.87
C ASP A 324 8.30 7.51 15.94
N VAL A 325 8.71 7.47 14.67
CA VAL A 325 8.18 6.57 13.64
C VAL A 325 9.28 5.60 13.20
N GLU A 326 8.93 4.35 13.03
CA GLU A 326 9.86 3.34 12.47
C GLU A 326 9.81 3.38 10.93
N PRO A 327 10.96 3.22 10.25
CA PRO A 327 10.97 3.04 8.80
C PRO A 327 10.11 1.86 8.38
N ALA A 328 9.47 1.95 7.21
CA ALA A 328 8.63 0.89 6.69
C ALA A 328 9.44 -0.35 6.27
N PHE A 329 10.69 -0.15 5.79
CA PHE A 329 11.62 -1.22 5.39
C PHE A 329 13.06 -0.71 5.19
#